data_58cc55e5f1d008cb887502880e6eb9dc
#
_entry.id   58cc55e5f1d008cb887502880e6eb9dc
#
_cell.length_a   1.000
_cell.length_b   1.000
_cell.length_c   1.000
_cell.angle_alpha   90.00
_cell.angle_beta   90.00
_cell.angle_gamma   90.00
#
_symmetry.space_group_name_H-M   'P 1'
#
loop_
_entity.id
_entity.type
_entity.pdbx_description
1 polymer ?
#
loop_
_entity_poly.entity_id
_entity_poly.type
_entity_poly.pdbx_seq_one_letter_code
_entity_poly.pdbx_strand_id
1 'polypeptide(L)'
;MKNLISVILISILIASCGKKRNEKILAINDSSLINLKNDFTIKKDTFDFSVNGDLRKVTYFNDKYYCMFQTKRENTSGNFKKMVILNNKGEFIEDVFVPGGIQSMYYFDIRIENDSLFLQRAQHDEENFVLGKYVANFQPTETRAFKTYEDEQFNVYSTCRGEWGGTVFFQDKMTMELYEGSSTCPIVVNKIKDEYFVTNYMGHMIGFASVNKISNPKNLSKSNWDFKRRFGSENQKGIEKVLDTMDFYIPTSFVVKDKLLHIYNDDNGTYIAEIENGEMKPIYTFDFKFSPQFNQQLANGKQILTFDVAKTGKDGILIIDENNLNFKFLR
;
A
#
# COMPACT_ATOMS: atom_id res chain seq x y z
N MET A 1 53.72 29.69 14.22
CA MET A 1 52.51 29.74 15.07
C MET A 1 51.17 29.78 14.31
N LYS A 2 51.11 29.80 12.97
CA LYS A 2 49.82 29.79 12.21
C LYS A 2 49.30 28.39 11.88
N ASN A 3 50.11 27.34 11.96
CA ASN A 3 49.71 25.99 11.57
C ASN A 3 49.16 25.11 12.72
N LEU A 4 49.24 25.62 13.97
CA LEU A 4 48.78 24.86 15.14
C LEU A 4 47.28 25.07 15.43
N ILE A 5 46.72 26.19 14.96
CA ILE A 5 45.31 26.55 15.19
C ILE A 5 44.39 25.82 14.24
N SER A 6 44.83 25.49 13.03
CA SER A 6 44.02 24.75 12.04
C SER A 6 43.78 23.28 12.40
N VAL A 7 44.71 22.66 13.16
CA VAL A 7 44.56 21.23 13.55
C VAL A 7 43.59 21.07 14.72
N ILE A 8 43.43 22.08 15.56
CA ILE A 8 42.52 22.05 16.71
C ILE A 8 41.06 22.28 16.29
N LEU A 9 40.81 23.05 15.21
CA LEU A 9 39.45 23.27 14.72
C LEU A 9 38.86 22.04 13.96
N ILE A 10 39.69 21.21 13.37
CA ILE A 10 39.24 19.98 12.67
C ILE A 10 38.94 18.87 13.67
N SER A 11 39.58 18.85 14.84
CA SER A 11 39.33 17.85 15.88
C SER A 11 37.99 18.04 16.62
N ILE A 12 37.40 19.23 16.59
CA ILE A 12 36.13 19.54 17.27
C ILE A 12 34.92 19.19 16.42
N LEU A 13 35.07 19.10 15.10
CA LEU A 13 33.98 18.74 14.18
C LEU A 13 33.73 17.23 14.08
N ILE A 14 34.62 16.38 14.57
CA ILE A 14 34.45 14.91 14.51
C ILE A 14 33.82 14.34 15.80
N ALA A 15 33.74 15.12 16.88
CA ALA A 15 33.19 14.68 18.17
C ALA A 15 31.65 14.86 18.31
N SER A 16 30.94 15.33 17.27
CA SER A 16 29.52 15.66 17.35
C SER A 16 28.57 14.61 16.70
N CYS A 17 29.08 13.50 16.22
CA CYS A 17 28.25 12.45 15.63
C CYS A 17 28.36 11.13 16.41
N GLY A 18 27.72 11.07 17.55
CA GLY A 18 27.72 9.87 18.40
C GLY A 18 26.74 9.96 19.56
N LYS A 19 25.56 10.48 19.37
CA LYS A 19 24.47 10.18 20.32
C LYS A 19 24.02 8.74 20.09
N LYS A 20 24.63 7.80 20.86
CA LYS A 20 23.98 6.51 21.12
C LYS A 20 22.60 6.79 21.70
N ARG A 21 21.55 6.58 20.90
CA ARG A 21 20.19 6.48 21.40
C ARG A 21 20.18 5.30 22.38
N ASN A 22 20.09 5.56 23.67
CA ASN A 22 19.75 4.53 24.64
C ASN A 22 18.30 4.10 24.32
N GLU A 23 18.16 2.99 23.62
CA GLU A 23 16.89 2.31 23.49
C GLU A 23 16.44 1.86 24.87
N LYS A 24 15.58 2.65 25.49
CA LYS A 24 14.71 2.12 26.52
C LYS A 24 13.69 1.22 25.80
N ILE A 25 13.91 -0.08 25.87
CA ILE A 25 12.84 -1.06 25.67
C ILE A 25 11.82 -0.75 26.76
N LEU A 26 10.79 0.01 26.40
CA LEU A 26 9.64 0.20 27.25
C LEU A 26 8.89 -1.15 27.30
N ALA A 27 9.09 -1.89 28.37
CA ALA A 27 8.17 -2.96 28.72
C ALA A 27 6.80 -2.31 28.95
N ILE A 28 5.94 -2.37 27.94
CA ILE A 28 4.60 -1.79 27.99
C ILE A 28 3.74 -2.77 28.81
N ASN A 29 3.67 -2.56 30.11
CA ASN A 29 2.71 -3.16 31.01
C ASN A 29 1.47 -2.29 31.13
N ASP A 30 0.76 -2.09 30.00
CA ASP A 30 -0.55 -1.46 30.02
C ASP A 30 -1.64 -2.52 29.81
N SER A 31 -2.51 -2.67 30.78
CA SER A 31 -3.59 -3.66 30.77
C SER A 31 -4.59 -3.46 29.63
N SER A 32 -4.67 -2.24 29.07
CA SER A 32 -5.51 -1.93 27.89
C SER A 32 -4.95 -2.51 26.59
N LEU A 33 -3.62 -2.69 26.48
CA LEU A 33 -2.95 -3.28 25.34
C LEU A 33 -3.09 -4.81 25.28
N ILE A 34 -3.23 -5.45 26.43
CA ILE A 34 -3.37 -6.91 26.53
C ILE A 34 -4.68 -7.39 25.89
N ASN A 35 -5.75 -6.61 25.97
CA ASN A 35 -7.05 -6.98 25.40
C ASN A 35 -7.08 -6.96 23.85
N LEU A 36 -6.33 -6.07 23.21
CA LEU A 36 -6.27 -6.02 21.74
C LEU A 36 -5.42 -7.14 21.13
N LYS A 37 -4.41 -7.62 21.85
CA LYS A 37 -3.58 -8.75 21.39
C LYS A 37 -4.39 -10.04 21.20
N ASN A 38 -5.46 -10.22 21.96
CA ASN A 38 -6.37 -11.37 21.86
C ASN A 38 -7.46 -11.19 20.79
N ASP A 39 -7.60 -9.99 20.21
CA ASP A 39 -8.63 -9.70 19.24
C ASP A 39 -8.25 -10.11 17.82
N PHE A 40 -6.95 -10.36 17.53
CA PHE A 40 -6.51 -10.75 16.19
C PHE A 40 -6.45 -12.27 16.03
N THR A 41 -6.99 -12.76 14.92
CA THR A 41 -6.82 -14.13 14.48
C THR A 41 -5.77 -14.18 13.37
N ILE A 42 -4.58 -14.68 13.70
CA ILE A 42 -3.49 -14.86 12.75
C ILE A 42 -3.48 -16.31 12.25
N LYS A 43 -3.72 -16.49 10.94
CA LYS A 43 -3.62 -17.80 10.29
C LYS A 43 -2.45 -17.81 9.34
N LYS A 44 -1.70 -18.91 9.33
CA LYS A 44 -0.53 -19.12 8.47
C LYS A 44 -0.72 -20.42 7.71
N ASP A 45 -0.90 -20.32 6.38
CA ASP A 45 -1.02 -21.46 5.49
C ASP A 45 0.06 -21.37 4.41
N THR A 46 0.31 -22.47 3.71
CA THR A 46 1.24 -22.51 2.57
C THR A 46 0.49 -22.99 1.33
N PHE A 47 0.57 -22.24 0.25
CA PHE A 47 0.12 -22.68 -1.05
C PHE A 47 1.13 -23.66 -1.64
N ASP A 48 0.67 -24.78 -2.12
CA ASP A 48 1.51 -25.78 -2.81
C ASP A 48 1.77 -25.38 -4.25
N PHE A 49 2.32 -24.17 -4.41
CA PHE A 49 2.61 -23.56 -5.70
C PHE A 49 3.90 -22.76 -5.63
N SER A 50 4.75 -22.90 -6.61
CA SER A 50 5.98 -22.13 -6.73
C SER A 50 6.20 -21.62 -8.16
N VAL A 51 6.78 -20.44 -8.27
CA VAL A 51 7.25 -19.84 -9.52
C VAL A 51 8.68 -19.38 -9.29
N ASN A 52 9.56 -19.61 -10.25
CA ASN A 52 10.89 -19.01 -10.21
C ASN A 52 10.79 -17.50 -10.49
N GLY A 53 10.54 -16.71 -9.45
CA GLY A 53 10.37 -15.26 -9.53
C GLY A 53 9.68 -14.71 -8.29
N ASP A 54 9.67 -13.39 -8.17
CA ASP A 54 9.09 -12.64 -7.03
C ASP A 54 7.63 -12.31 -7.30
N LEU A 55 6.76 -12.55 -6.33
CA LEU A 55 5.36 -12.11 -6.39
C LEU A 55 5.28 -10.58 -6.27
N ARG A 56 4.81 -9.90 -7.31
CA ARG A 56 4.75 -8.43 -7.36
C ARG A 56 3.39 -7.85 -7.09
N LYS A 57 2.34 -8.49 -7.59
CA LYS A 57 0.95 -8.06 -7.40
C LYS A 57 0.04 -9.26 -7.30
N VAL A 58 -1.01 -9.11 -6.53
CA VAL A 58 -2.07 -10.09 -6.40
C VAL A 58 -3.41 -9.40 -6.25
N THR A 59 -4.45 -10.02 -6.78
CA THR A 59 -5.82 -9.68 -6.43
C THR A 59 -6.68 -10.94 -6.30
N TYR A 60 -7.84 -10.81 -5.66
CA TYR A 60 -8.80 -11.90 -5.50
C TYR A 60 -10.09 -11.53 -6.20
N PHE A 61 -10.50 -12.34 -7.16
CA PHE A 61 -11.66 -12.08 -7.98
C PHE A 61 -12.30 -13.41 -8.43
N ASN A 62 -13.64 -13.54 -8.33
CA ASN A 62 -14.38 -14.75 -8.68
C ASN A 62 -13.75 -16.02 -8.10
N ASP A 63 -13.50 -16.01 -6.78
CA ASP A 63 -12.94 -17.13 -6.01
C ASP A 63 -11.58 -17.64 -6.51
N LYS A 64 -10.79 -16.75 -7.15
CA LYS A 64 -9.46 -17.02 -7.68
C LYS A 64 -8.47 -15.93 -7.30
N TYR A 65 -7.22 -16.33 -7.11
CA TYR A 65 -6.09 -15.39 -6.99
C TYR A 65 -5.47 -15.17 -8.36
N TYR A 66 -5.29 -13.92 -8.72
CA TYR A 66 -4.57 -13.48 -9.92
C TYR A 66 -3.22 -12.94 -9.47
N CYS A 67 -2.18 -13.75 -9.66
CA CYS A 67 -0.84 -13.51 -9.14
C CYS A 67 0.11 -13.09 -10.26
N MET A 68 0.68 -11.89 -10.16
CA MET A 68 1.69 -11.39 -11.09
C MET A 68 3.09 -11.58 -10.52
N PHE A 69 3.87 -12.43 -11.16
CA PHE A 69 5.26 -12.69 -10.81
C PHE A 69 6.21 -11.95 -11.74
N GLN A 70 7.33 -11.49 -11.18
CA GLN A 70 8.47 -11.02 -11.94
C GLN A 70 9.52 -12.14 -11.98
N THR A 71 9.71 -12.72 -13.14
CA THR A 71 10.66 -13.83 -13.35
C THR A 71 11.88 -13.34 -14.11
N LYS A 72 13.01 -14.03 -13.96
CA LYS A 72 14.18 -13.85 -14.82
C LYS A 72 14.05 -14.81 -15.99
N ARG A 73 14.18 -14.30 -17.20
CA ARG A 73 14.25 -15.14 -18.40
C ARG A 73 15.63 -15.79 -18.47
N GLU A 74 15.70 -17.10 -18.64
CA GLU A 74 16.96 -17.78 -18.94
C GLU A 74 17.60 -17.16 -20.18
N ASN A 75 18.88 -16.81 -20.09
CA ASN A 75 19.67 -16.19 -21.17
C ASN A 75 19.31 -14.78 -21.62
N THR A 76 18.54 -14.02 -20.83
CA THR A 76 18.29 -12.60 -21.12
C THR A 76 18.48 -11.74 -19.85
N SER A 77 18.97 -10.51 -20.01
CA SER A 77 19.08 -9.55 -18.91
C SER A 77 17.73 -8.91 -18.50
N GLY A 78 16.64 -9.32 -19.16
CA GLY A 78 15.31 -8.71 -18.95
C GLY A 78 14.48 -9.44 -17.89
N ASN A 79 13.80 -8.67 -17.06
CA ASN A 79 12.75 -9.18 -16.20
C ASN A 79 11.48 -9.45 -17.02
N PHE A 80 10.89 -10.60 -16.82
CA PHE A 80 9.67 -11.01 -17.49
C PHE A 80 8.53 -11.13 -16.50
N LYS A 81 7.35 -10.67 -16.87
CA LYS A 81 6.16 -10.79 -16.03
C LYS A 81 5.33 -12.00 -16.45
N LYS A 82 4.98 -12.80 -15.48
CA LYS A 82 4.10 -13.95 -15.64
C LYS A 82 2.89 -13.77 -14.72
N MET A 83 1.69 -13.86 -15.28
CA MET A 83 0.47 -13.91 -14.48
C MET A 83 -0.02 -15.35 -14.40
N VAL A 84 -0.36 -15.77 -13.19
CA VAL A 84 -0.88 -17.08 -12.87
C VAL A 84 -2.19 -16.95 -12.13
N ILE A 85 -3.16 -17.77 -12.47
CA ILE A 85 -4.41 -17.90 -11.72
C ILE A 85 -4.32 -19.12 -10.81
N LEU A 86 -4.61 -18.91 -9.52
CA LEU A 86 -4.76 -19.98 -8.54
C LEU A 86 -6.22 -20.02 -8.05
N ASN A 87 -6.71 -21.19 -7.68
CA ASN A 87 -7.99 -21.29 -7.00
C ASN A 87 -7.90 -20.82 -5.53
N ASN A 88 -9.01 -20.84 -4.81
CA ASN A 88 -9.07 -20.38 -3.42
C ASN A 88 -8.23 -21.24 -2.45
N LYS A 89 -7.80 -22.45 -2.86
CA LYS A 89 -6.89 -23.32 -2.11
C LYS A 89 -5.42 -23.08 -2.46
N GLY A 90 -5.13 -22.23 -3.46
CA GLY A 90 -3.78 -21.96 -3.95
C GLY A 90 -3.28 -22.97 -4.99
N GLU A 91 -4.16 -23.79 -5.56
CA GLU A 91 -3.80 -24.73 -6.62
C GLU A 91 -3.80 -24.02 -7.99
N PHE A 92 -2.85 -24.36 -8.85
CA PHE A 92 -2.71 -23.78 -10.19
C PHE A 92 -3.95 -24.07 -11.06
N ILE A 93 -4.44 -23.05 -11.74
CA ILE A 93 -5.50 -23.16 -12.74
C ILE A 93 -4.90 -22.98 -14.14
N GLU A 94 -4.35 -21.79 -14.40
CA GLU A 94 -3.84 -21.43 -15.73
C GLU A 94 -2.86 -20.25 -15.69
N ASP A 95 -2.11 -20.10 -16.77
CA ASP A 95 -1.30 -18.90 -17.06
C ASP A 95 -2.12 -17.93 -17.90
N VAL A 96 -1.97 -16.64 -17.62
CA VAL A 96 -2.59 -15.55 -18.39
C VAL A 96 -1.52 -14.82 -19.18
N PHE A 97 -1.78 -14.62 -20.47
CA PHE A 97 -0.89 -13.85 -21.31
C PHE A 97 -0.83 -12.38 -20.86
N VAL A 98 0.38 -11.89 -20.58
CA VAL A 98 0.64 -10.51 -20.20
C VAL A 98 1.08 -9.70 -21.43
N PRO A 99 0.35 -8.63 -21.81
CA PRO A 99 0.70 -7.83 -22.98
C PRO A 99 2.11 -7.24 -22.93
N GLY A 100 2.73 -7.04 -24.11
CA GLY A 100 4.09 -6.51 -24.23
C GLY A 100 4.28 -5.14 -23.57
N GLY A 101 3.26 -4.27 -23.65
CA GLY A 101 3.25 -2.99 -22.95
C GLY A 101 3.40 -3.13 -21.42
N ILE A 102 2.72 -4.11 -20.81
CA ILE A 102 2.87 -4.41 -19.37
C ILE A 102 4.20 -5.10 -19.05
N GLN A 103 4.72 -5.92 -19.95
CA GLN A 103 6.00 -6.62 -19.74
C GLN A 103 7.17 -5.67 -19.46
N SER A 104 7.20 -4.51 -20.12
CA SER A 104 8.25 -3.51 -19.97
C SER A 104 8.04 -2.54 -18.79
N MET A 105 6.87 -2.56 -18.15
CA MET A 105 6.55 -1.63 -17.08
C MET A 105 7.25 -1.97 -15.77
N TYR A 106 7.75 -0.95 -15.09
CA TYR A 106 8.20 -1.08 -13.71
C TYR A 106 7.03 -0.95 -12.73
N TYR A 107 6.14 0.02 -12.96
CA TYR A 107 4.95 0.25 -12.12
C TYR A 107 3.68 -0.12 -12.87
N PHE A 108 2.87 -0.97 -12.27
CA PHE A 108 1.55 -1.36 -12.76
C PHE A 108 0.67 -1.73 -11.58
N ASP A 109 -0.64 -1.63 -11.79
CA ASP A 109 -1.64 -2.05 -10.82
C ASP A 109 -2.63 -3.03 -11.44
N ILE A 110 -3.11 -3.96 -10.62
CA ILE A 110 -4.24 -4.83 -10.93
C ILE A 110 -5.45 -4.24 -10.22
N ARG A 111 -6.54 -4.03 -10.95
CA ARG A 111 -7.78 -3.45 -10.43
C ARG A 111 -8.98 -4.31 -10.80
N ILE A 112 -9.96 -4.35 -9.90
CA ILE A 112 -11.27 -4.95 -10.15
C ILE A 112 -12.29 -3.82 -10.13
N GLU A 113 -13.08 -3.75 -11.18
CA GLU A 113 -14.19 -2.81 -11.27
C GLU A 113 -15.28 -3.37 -12.20
N ASN A 114 -16.54 -3.28 -11.77
CA ASN A 114 -17.70 -3.79 -12.52
C ASN A 114 -17.51 -5.23 -13.05
N ASP A 115 -17.15 -6.14 -12.14
CA ASP A 115 -16.89 -7.55 -12.44
C ASP A 115 -15.87 -7.83 -13.55
N SER A 116 -14.91 -6.91 -13.69
CA SER A 116 -13.82 -7.04 -14.66
C SER A 116 -12.48 -6.80 -14.01
N LEU A 117 -11.47 -7.56 -14.46
CA LEU A 117 -10.09 -7.43 -14.01
C LEU A 117 -9.31 -6.58 -15.00
N PHE A 118 -8.69 -5.51 -14.49
CA PHE A 118 -7.89 -4.57 -15.27
C PHE A 118 -6.43 -4.64 -14.86
N LEU A 119 -5.54 -4.47 -15.84
CA LEU A 119 -4.16 -4.05 -15.64
C LEU A 119 -4.03 -2.59 -16.05
N GLN A 120 -3.46 -1.80 -15.19
CA GLN A 120 -3.20 -0.38 -15.42
C GLN A 120 -1.71 -0.10 -15.34
N ARG A 121 -1.21 0.67 -16.29
CA ARG A 121 0.11 1.28 -16.20
C ARG A 121 0.05 2.44 -15.21
N ALA A 122 0.84 2.38 -14.15
CA ALA A 122 0.98 3.50 -13.22
C ALA A 122 2.02 4.48 -13.77
N GLN A 123 1.70 5.77 -13.66
CA GLN A 123 2.61 6.93 -13.73
C GLN A 123 2.86 7.62 -15.04
N HIS A 124 2.59 7.45 -16.21
CA HIS A 124 2.90 8.44 -17.27
C HIS A 124 2.04 8.40 -18.55
N ASP A 125 1.71 7.25 -19.02
CA ASP A 125 0.82 7.08 -20.18
C ASP A 125 -0.08 5.90 -19.83
N GLU A 126 -1.25 6.21 -19.33
CA GLU A 126 -2.13 5.24 -18.72
C GLU A 126 -2.75 4.34 -19.79
N GLU A 127 -1.98 3.36 -20.22
CA GLU A 127 -2.56 2.25 -20.96
C GLU A 127 -3.26 1.33 -19.99
N ASN A 128 -4.52 1.06 -20.26
CA ASN A 128 -5.34 0.11 -19.53
C ASN A 128 -5.59 -1.12 -20.38
N PHE A 129 -5.63 -2.26 -19.70
CA PHE A 129 -5.97 -3.54 -20.31
C PHE A 129 -7.03 -4.21 -19.46
N VAL A 130 -7.99 -4.87 -20.10
CA VAL A 130 -9.02 -5.67 -19.43
C VAL A 130 -8.83 -7.15 -19.75
N LEU A 131 -8.98 -8.02 -18.76
CA LEU A 131 -8.93 -9.46 -18.97
C LEU A 131 -10.16 -9.89 -19.79
N GLY A 132 -9.92 -10.54 -20.90
CA GLY A 132 -10.97 -11.05 -21.78
C GLY A 132 -11.87 -12.07 -21.08
N LYS A 133 -13.17 -12.00 -21.33
CA LYS A 133 -14.17 -12.89 -20.70
C LYS A 133 -14.00 -14.36 -21.12
N TYR A 134 -13.54 -14.61 -22.34
CA TYR A 134 -13.48 -15.95 -22.95
C TYR A 134 -12.06 -16.39 -23.33
N VAL A 135 -11.09 -15.51 -23.18
CA VAL A 135 -9.70 -15.76 -23.55
C VAL A 135 -8.82 -15.31 -22.40
N ALA A 136 -7.96 -16.20 -21.90
CA ALA A 136 -7.05 -15.88 -20.79
C ALA A 136 -5.91 -14.94 -21.25
N ASN A 137 -6.27 -13.75 -21.75
CA ASN A 137 -5.35 -12.69 -22.12
C ASN A 137 -5.97 -11.31 -21.84
N PHE A 138 -5.11 -10.30 -21.70
CA PHE A 138 -5.51 -8.91 -21.56
C PHE A 138 -5.64 -8.21 -22.91
N GLN A 139 -6.72 -7.46 -23.09
CA GLN A 139 -6.99 -6.64 -24.27
C GLN A 139 -6.88 -5.17 -23.93
N PRO A 140 -6.33 -4.32 -24.82
CA PRO A 140 -6.34 -2.87 -24.62
C PRO A 140 -7.75 -2.34 -24.37
N THR A 141 -7.87 -1.35 -23.51
CA THR A 141 -9.13 -0.64 -23.22
C THR A 141 -8.86 0.84 -23.01
N GLU A 142 -9.92 1.62 -22.91
CA GLU A 142 -9.82 3.06 -22.70
C GLU A 142 -9.11 3.39 -21.39
N THR A 143 -8.31 4.45 -21.43
CA THR A 143 -7.67 5.00 -20.24
C THR A 143 -8.69 5.67 -19.35
N ARG A 144 -8.73 5.25 -18.09
CA ARG A 144 -9.64 5.81 -17.08
C ARG A 144 -9.05 5.80 -15.69
N ALA A 145 -9.58 6.64 -14.82
CA ALA A 145 -9.31 6.54 -13.39
C ALA A 145 -10.09 5.37 -12.80
N PHE A 146 -9.45 4.67 -11.86
CA PHE A 146 -10.10 3.60 -11.11
C PHE A 146 -10.44 4.06 -9.70
N LYS A 147 -11.58 3.59 -9.19
CA LYS A 147 -11.97 3.86 -7.82
C LYS A 147 -10.99 3.22 -6.85
N THR A 148 -10.53 4.01 -5.88
CA THR A 148 -9.73 3.52 -4.76
C THR A 148 -10.61 3.04 -3.62
N TYR A 149 -11.78 3.68 -3.46
CA TYR A 149 -12.76 3.38 -2.44
C TYR A 149 -14.15 3.85 -2.91
N GLU A 150 -15.21 3.27 -2.39
CA GLU A 150 -16.57 3.79 -2.54
C GLU A 150 -17.43 3.46 -1.32
N ASP A 151 -18.38 4.34 -1.05
CA ASP A 151 -19.48 4.11 -0.12
C ASP A 151 -20.81 4.57 -0.73
N GLU A 152 -21.85 4.69 0.08
CA GLU A 152 -23.18 5.12 -0.39
C GLU A 152 -23.16 6.55 -0.96
N GLN A 153 -22.31 7.43 -0.45
CA GLN A 153 -22.28 8.84 -0.78
C GLN A 153 -21.22 9.21 -1.82
N PHE A 154 -20.02 8.64 -1.74
CA PHE A 154 -18.88 9.05 -2.56
C PHE A 154 -18.26 7.89 -3.35
N ASN A 155 -17.85 8.19 -4.58
CA ASN A 155 -16.77 7.49 -5.26
C ASN A 155 -15.45 8.20 -4.95
N VAL A 156 -14.43 7.46 -4.54
CA VAL A 156 -13.11 8.03 -4.21
C VAL A 156 -12.09 7.54 -5.22
N TYR A 157 -11.32 8.47 -5.75
CA TYR A 157 -10.24 8.20 -6.69
C TYR A 157 -8.94 8.77 -6.15
N SER A 158 -7.82 8.25 -6.61
CA SER A 158 -6.51 8.74 -6.19
C SER A 158 -5.51 8.78 -7.33
N THR A 159 -4.55 9.69 -7.21
CA THR A 159 -3.38 9.72 -8.08
C THR A 159 -2.11 9.73 -7.24
N CYS A 160 -1.08 9.05 -7.75
CA CYS A 160 0.27 9.10 -7.21
C CYS A 160 1.21 9.59 -8.30
N ARG A 161 1.98 10.64 -8.02
CA ARG A 161 2.98 11.22 -8.93
C ARG A 161 4.39 11.11 -8.33
N GLY A 162 4.58 10.17 -7.40
CA GLY A 162 5.82 10.01 -6.67
C GLY A 162 6.16 11.27 -5.85
N GLU A 163 7.38 11.73 -5.94
CA GLU A 163 7.85 12.96 -5.28
C GLU A 163 7.10 14.25 -5.69
N TRP A 164 6.38 14.21 -6.82
CA TRP A 164 5.53 15.30 -7.30
C TRP A 164 4.15 15.32 -6.63
N GLY A 165 3.99 14.58 -5.54
CA GLY A 165 2.77 14.53 -4.76
C GLY A 165 1.70 13.59 -5.31
N GLY A 166 0.46 13.87 -4.97
CA GLY A 166 -0.72 13.14 -5.40
C GLY A 166 -1.99 13.87 -4.97
N THR A 167 -3.11 13.27 -5.28
CA THR A 167 -4.42 13.86 -5.00
C THR A 167 -5.40 12.75 -4.64
N VAL A 168 -6.22 13.01 -3.64
CA VAL A 168 -7.44 12.25 -3.39
C VAL A 168 -8.63 13.06 -3.89
N PHE A 169 -9.53 12.41 -4.61
CA PHE A 169 -10.74 12.98 -5.17
C PHE A 169 -11.96 12.27 -4.59
N PHE A 170 -12.96 13.06 -4.20
CA PHE A 170 -14.26 12.58 -3.73
C PHE A 170 -15.34 13.08 -4.69
N GLN A 171 -15.99 12.17 -5.41
CA GLN A 171 -17.12 12.48 -6.27
C GLN A 171 -18.41 12.16 -5.53
N ASP A 172 -19.21 13.17 -5.25
CA ASP A 172 -20.55 12.99 -4.68
C ASP A 172 -21.45 12.28 -5.70
N LYS A 173 -22.00 11.13 -5.32
CA LYS A 173 -22.81 10.28 -6.21
C LYS A 173 -24.16 10.90 -6.60
N MET A 174 -24.68 11.82 -5.76
CA MET A 174 -25.97 12.47 -6.04
C MET A 174 -25.80 13.68 -6.94
N THR A 175 -24.82 14.54 -6.66
CA THR A 175 -24.63 15.81 -7.37
C THR A 175 -23.62 15.70 -8.51
N MET A 176 -22.86 14.64 -8.54
CA MET A 176 -21.69 14.43 -9.43
C MET A 176 -20.59 15.50 -9.23
N GLU A 177 -20.72 16.36 -8.23
CA GLU A 177 -19.66 17.29 -7.88
C GLU A 177 -18.41 16.57 -7.40
N LEU A 178 -17.27 17.09 -7.79
CA LEU A 178 -15.97 16.56 -7.44
C LEU A 178 -15.24 17.50 -6.50
N TYR A 179 -14.64 16.91 -5.47
CA TYR A 179 -13.82 17.60 -4.46
C TYR A 179 -12.44 17.00 -4.43
N GLU A 180 -11.42 17.81 -4.20
CA GLU A 180 -10.03 17.32 -4.19
C GLU A 180 -9.23 17.87 -3.01
N GLY A 181 -8.26 17.08 -2.59
CA GLY A 181 -7.28 17.46 -1.59
C GLY A 181 -5.91 16.87 -1.86
N SER A 182 -4.88 17.52 -1.31
CA SER A 182 -3.50 17.05 -1.38
C SER A 182 -3.35 15.73 -0.64
N SER A 183 -2.77 14.73 -1.30
CA SER A 183 -2.56 13.41 -0.71
C SER A 183 -1.46 12.68 -1.48
N THR A 184 -0.26 12.61 -0.94
CA THR A 184 0.90 12.06 -1.64
C THR A 184 0.83 10.54 -1.69
N CYS A 185 0.58 9.99 -2.87
CA CYS A 185 0.43 8.55 -3.12
C CYS A 185 -0.56 7.85 -2.16
N PRO A 186 -1.85 8.20 -2.22
CA PRO A 186 -2.89 7.51 -1.46
C PRO A 186 -2.94 6.03 -1.84
N ILE A 187 -2.90 5.14 -0.86
CA ILE A 187 -2.94 3.69 -1.07
C ILE A 187 -4.25 3.07 -0.60
N VAL A 188 -4.78 3.51 0.54
CA VAL A 188 -6.02 2.98 1.10
C VAL A 188 -6.84 4.10 1.74
N VAL A 189 -8.16 3.99 1.59
CA VAL A 189 -9.13 4.88 2.23
C VAL A 189 -10.00 4.05 3.17
N ASN A 190 -10.11 4.47 4.41
CA ASN A 190 -11.00 3.86 5.39
C ASN A 190 -12.02 4.89 5.85
N LYS A 191 -13.22 4.43 6.16
CA LYS A 191 -14.27 5.25 6.76
C LYS A 191 -14.58 4.75 8.16
N ILE A 192 -14.61 5.63 9.12
CA ILE A 192 -15.07 5.36 10.49
C ILE A 192 -16.16 6.39 10.79
N LYS A 193 -17.40 5.90 10.97
CA LYS A 193 -18.58 6.76 11.07
C LYS A 193 -18.69 7.65 9.82
N ASP A 194 -18.56 8.97 10.00
CA ASP A 194 -18.66 9.95 8.89
C ASP A 194 -17.30 10.53 8.49
N GLU A 195 -16.21 10.01 9.02
CA GLU A 195 -14.86 10.50 8.77
C GLU A 195 -14.06 9.55 7.88
N TYR A 196 -13.31 10.10 6.93
CA TYR A 196 -12.46 9.38 6.01
C TYR A 196 -11.00 9.52 6.44
N PHE A 197 -10.29 8.41 6.42
CA PHE A 197 -8.86 8.33 6.70
C PHE A 197 -8.14 7.84 5.46
N VAL A 198 -7.28 8.68 4.92
CA VAL A 198 -6.49 8.40 3.72
C VAL A 198 -5.07 8.09 4.15
N THR A 199 -4.64 6.85 3.97
CA THR A 199 -3.27 6.43 4.22
C THR A 199 -2.46 6.61 2.96
N ASN A 200 -1.35 7.31 3.08
CA ASN A 200 -0.41 7.61 2.01
C ASN A 200 0.91 6.88 2.27
N TYR A 201 1.48 6.33 1.22
CA TYR A 201 2.76 5.66 1.29
C TYR A 201 3.56 5.81 0.01
N MET A 202 4.82 6.17 0.14
CA MET A 202 5.76 6.23 -0.96
C MET A 202 7.10 5.63 -0.52
N GLY A 203 7.45 4.48 -1.09
CA GLY A 203 8.69 3.76 -0.79
C GLY A 203 9.91 4.24 -1.59
N HIS A 204 9.96 5.52 -2.01
CA HIS A 204 11.05 6.09 -2.81
C HIS A 204 12.03 6.87 -1.91
N MET A 205 13.33 6.75 -2.18
CA MET A 205 14.42 7.41 -1.41
C MET A 205 14.40 7.04 0.08
N ILE A 206 14.15 8.02 0.96
CA ILE A 206 14.09 7.86 2.42
C ILE A 206 12.77 7.28 2.93
N GLY A 207 11.78 7.12 2.00
CA GLY A 207 10.44 6.70 2.34
C GLY A 207 9.59 7.84 2.93
N PHE A 208 8.29 7.67 2.85
CA PHE A 208 7.32 8.61 3.40
C PHE A 208 6.02 7.86 3.71
N ALA A 209 5.42 8.15 4.85
CA ALA A 209 4.09 7.71 5.19
C ALA A 209 3.30 8.82 5.90
N SER A 210 2.04 8.97 5.56
CA SER A 210 1.15 9.86 6.30
C SER A 210 -0.28 9.31 6.36
N VAL A 211 -1.03 9.79 7.34
CA VAL A 211 -2.45 9.52 7.48
C VAL A 211 -3.17 10.86 7.56
N ASN A 212 -4.03 11.10 6.59
CA ASN A 212 -4.87 12.29 6.51
C ASN A 212 -6.30 11.96 6.92
N LYS A 213 -6.91 12.81 7.75
CA LYS A 213 -8.32 12.74 8.13
C LYS A 213 -9.10 13.78 7.36
N ILE A 214 -10.26 13.41 6.85
CA ILE A 214 -11.20 14.26 6.13
C ILE A 214 -12.58 14.05 6.76
N SER A 215 -12.99 14.99 7.61
CA SER A 215 -14.25 14.87 8.34
C SER A 215 -15.48 15.07 7.43
N ASN A 216 -15.35 15.86 6.36
CA ASN A 216 -16.39 16.01 5.35
C ASN A 216 -15.77 16.35 4.00
N PRO A 217 -15.85 15.44 3.01
CA PRO A 217 -15.30 15.69 1.68
C PRO A 217 -15.80 16.97 1.00
N LYS A 218 -17.02 17.44 1.31
CA LYS A 218 -17.56 18.70 0.75
C LYS A 218 -16.84 19.95 1.27
N ASN A 219 -16.02 19.83 2.31
CA ASN A 219 -15.17 20.91 2.80
C ASN A 219 -13.83 21.02 2.04
N LEU A 220 -13.50 20.02 1.23
CA LEU A 220 -12.37 20.08 0.31
C LEU A 220 -12.62 21.14 -0.78
N SER A 221 -11.63 21.40 -1.60
CA SER A 221 -11.83 22.29 -2.74
C SER A 221 -12.57 21.61 -3.87
N LYS A 222 -13.45 22.32 -4.56
CA LYS A 222 -14.06 21.83 -5.80
C LYS A 222 -12.98 21.62 -6.85
N SER A 223 -13.09 20.52 -7.58
CA SER A 223 -12.17 20.10 -8.61
C SER A 223 -12.80 20.08 -9.99
N ASN A 224 -12.02 20.43 -10.99
CA ASN A 224 -12.34 20.26 -12.41
C ASN A 224 -11.66 19.03 -12.99
N TRP A 225 -11.77 17.91 -12.35
CA TRP A 225 -11.17 16.62 -12.70
C TRP A 225 -10.13 16.63 -13.85
N ASP A 226 -8.87 16.56 -13.49
CA ASP A 226 -7.80 16.21 -14.43
C ASP A 226 -6.86 15.21 -13.77
N PHE A 227 -7.18 13.91 -13.90
CA PHE A 227 -6.33 12.87 -13.36
C PHE A 227 -5.00 12.70 -14.12
N LYS A 228 -4.85 13.33 -15.30
CA LYS A 228 -3.61 13.33 -16.11
C LYS A 228 -2.64 14.45 -15.73
N ARG A 229 -3.04 15.40 -14.89
CA ARG A 229 -2.15 16.49 -14.50
C ARG A 229 -0.84 15.96 -13.89
N ARG A 230 0.26 16.65 -14.21
CA ARG A 230 1.62 16.23 -13.87
C ARG A 230 1.90 16.24 -12.36
N PHE A 231 1.33 17.19 -11.63
CA PHE A 231 1.58 17.38 -10.19
C PHE A 231 0.34 17.03 -9.37
N GLY A 232 0.54 16.61 -8.13
CA GLY A 232 -0.55 16.44 -7.17
C GLY A 232 -1.23 17.78 -6.82
N SER A 233 -2.34 17.69 -6.11
CA SER A 233 -2.98 18.88 -5.53
C SER A 233 -2.14 19.40 -4.36
N GLU A 234 -1.98 20.72 -4.27
CA GLU A 234 -1.36 21.38 -3.11
C GLU A 234 -2.40 21.82 -2.08
N ASN A 235 -3.68 21.55 -2.34
CA ASN A 235 -4.77 22.03 -1.53
C ASN A 235 -4.93 21.23 -0.25
N GLN A 236 -4.74 21.90 0.90
CA GLN A 236 -4.85 21.33 2.25
C GLN A 236 -6.19 21.63 2.93
N LYS A 237 -7.10 22.37 2.28
CA LYS A 237 -8.39 22.73 2.88
C LYS A 237 -9.20 21.47 3.22
N GLY A 238 -9.71 21.38 4.45
CA GLY A 238 -10.51 20.23 4.90
C GLY A 238 -9.73 18.96 5.20
N ILE A 239 -8.39 19.04 5.20
CA ILE A 239 -7.49 17.93 5.53
C ILE A 239 -6.84 18.19 6.87
N GLU A 240 -6.95 17.24 7.78
CA GLU A 240 -6.22 17.17 9.05
C GLU A 240 -5.14 16.10 8.95
N LYS A 241 -3.89 16.45 9.18
CA LYS A 241 -2.79 15.46 9.24
C LYS A 241 -2.82 14.79 10.60
N VAL A 242 -3.11 13.48 10.61
CA VAL A 242 -3.11 12.66 11.83
C VAL A 242 -1.71 12.11 12.10
N LEU A 243 -0.98 11.81 11.03
CA LEU A 243 0.41 11.36 11.07
C LEU A 243 1.14 11.84 9.82
N ASP A 244 2.43 12.21 9.99
CA ASP A 244 3.33 12.56 8.89
C ASP A 244 4.75 12.17 9.29
N THR A 245 5.37 11.20 8.62
CA THR A 245 6.65 10.63 9.04
C THR A 245 7.52 10.16 7.88
N MET A 246 8.83 10.17 8.12
CA MET A 246 9.85 9.55 7.27
C MET A 246 10.61 8.42 8.00
N ASP A 247 10.21 8.09 9.23
CA ASP A 247 10.95 7.13 10.07
C ASP A 247 10.57 5.66 9.80
N PHE A 248 9.39 5.43 9.22
CA PHE A 248 8.87 4.08 8.97
C PHE A 248 7.84 4.05 7.83
N TYR A 249 7.49 2.86 7.39
CA TYR A 249 6.54 2.63 6.30
C TYR A 249 5.21 2.15 6.83
N ILE A 250 4.10 2.68 6.26
CA ILE A 250 2.72 2.23 6.52
C ILE A 250 2.15 1.66 5.23
N PRO A 251 2.38 0.39 4.92
CA PRO A 251 1.90 -0.23 3.69
C PRO A 251 0.39 -0.42 3.65
N THR A 252 -0.32 -0.36 4.77
CA THR A 252 -1.79 -0.39 4.82
C THR A 252 -2.36 0.08 6.14
N SER A 253 -3.64 0.44 6.11
CA SER A 253 -4.48 0.68 7.28
C SER A 253 -5.82 -0.02 7.09
N PHE A 254 -6.43 -0.46 8.18
CA PHE A 254 -7.71 -1.18 8.18
C PHE A 254 -8.50 -0.87 9.45
N VAL A 255 -9.80 -1.16 9.44
CA VAL A 255 -10.69 -0.84 10.57
C VAL A 255 -11.10 -2.11 11.30
N VAL A 256 -10.98 -2.09 12.61
CA VAL A 256 -11.48 -3.15 13.52
C VAL A 256 -12.24 -2.49 14.68
N LYS A 257 -13.51 -2.80 14.84
CA LYS A 257 -14.34 -2.28 15.95
C LYS A 257 -14.26 -0.75 16.08
N ASP A 258 -14.46 -0.03 14.96
CA ASP A 258 -14.38 1.43 14.87
C ASP A 258 -13.01 2.06 15.23
N LYS A 259 -11.95 1.28 15.24
CA LYS A 259 -10.58 1.74 15.41
C LYS A 259 -9.81 1.62 14.10
N LEU A 260 -9.09 2.66 13.72
CA LEU A 260 -8.18 2.64 12.60
C LEU A 260 -6.84 2.05 13.05
N LEU A 261 -6.49 0.95 12.45
CA LEU A 261 -5.25 0.23 12.71
C LEU A 261 -4.33 0.30 11.50
N HIS A 262 -3.04 0.24 11.74
CA HIS A 262 -2.00 0.37 10.73
C HIS A 262 -1.05 -0.81 10.83
N ILE A 263 -0.70 -1.43 9.70
CA ILE A 263 0.52 -2.25 9.65
C ILE A 263 1.67 -1.30 9.34
N TYR A 264 2.73 -1.35 10.12
CA TYR A 264 3.95 -0.61 9.83
C TYR A 264 5.21 -1.44 10.06
N ASN A 265 6.28 -1.05 9.41
CA ASN A 265 7.58 -1.68 9.50
C ASN A 265 8.63 -0.65 9.93
N ASP A 266 9.51 -1.08 10.81
CA ASP A 266 10.77 -0.40 11.13
C ASP A 266 11.96 -1.37 10.98
N ASP A 267 13.12 -0.97 11.42
CA ASP A 267 14.32 -1.81 11.36
C ASP A 267 14.21 -3.08 12.23
N ASN A 268 13.35 -3.07 13.26
CA ASN A 268 13.26 -4.13 14.25
C ASN A 268 12.18 -5.17 13.93
N GLY A 269 11.09 -4.77 13.25
CA GLY A 269 9.98 -5.68 13.04
C GLY A 269 8.86 -5.18 12.17
N THR A 270 7.76 -5.94 12.23
CA THR A 270 6.47 -5.60 11.63
C THR A 270 5.42 -5.61 12.74
N TYR A 271 4.57 -4.59 12.75
CA TYR A 271 3.65 -4.32 13.85
C TYR A 271 2.26 -3.97 13.33
N ILE A 272 1.25 -4.20 14.19
CA ILE A 272 -0.03 -3.50 14.10
C ILE A 272 -0.03 -2.42 15.17
N ALA A 273 -0.46 -1.19 14.81
CA ALA A 273 -0.45 -0.05 15.69
C ALA A 273 -1.70 0.83 15.55
N GLU A 274 -2.00 1.60 16.59
CA GLU A 274 -2.86 2.77 16.55
C GLU A 274 -2.01 4.04 16.44
N ILE A 275 -2.61 5.16 16.00
CA ILE A 275 -2.02 6.47 16.10
C ILE A 275 -2.58 7.15 17.34
N GLU A 276 -1.71 7.54 18.26
CA GLU A 276 -2.06 8.33 19.44
C GLU A 276 -1.16 9.57 19.49
N ASN A 277 -1.76 10.76 19.55
CA ASN A 277 -1.06 12.04 19.61
C ASN A 277 0.00 12.25 18.50
N GLY A 278 -0.30 11.76 17.29
CA GLY A 278 0.60 11.88 16.13
C GLY A 278 1.75 10.88 16.12
N GLU A 279 1.73 9.87 16.99
CA GLU A 279 2.75 8.82 17.08
C GLU A 279 2.14 7.43 16.88
N MET A 280 2.93 6.50 16.32
CA MET A 280 2.52 5.09 16.20
C MET A 280 2.70 4.38 17.53
N LYS A 281 1.63 3.79 18.04
CA LYS A 281 1.63 2.97 19.26
C LYS A 281 1.39 1.50 18.90
N PRO A 282 2.42 0.64 18.97
CA PRO A 282 2.27 -0.78 18.69
C PRO A 282 1.28 -1.44 19.65
N ILE A 283 0.33 -2.18 19.10
CA ILE A 283 -0.62 -3.01 19.86
C ILE A 283 -0.42 -4.50 19.64
N TYR A 284 0.25 -4.87 18.53
CA TYR A 284 0.62 -6.23 18.21
C TYR A 284 1.96 -6.27 17.49
N THR A 285 2.84 -7.20 17.88
CA THR A 285 4.13 -7.46 17.22
C THR A 285 4.09 -8.83 16.56
N PHE A 286 4.37 -8.90 15.26
CA PHE A 286 4.46 -10.18 14.58
C PHE A 286 5.72 -10.94 15.00
N ASP A 287 5.64 -12.27 15.05
CA ASP A 287 6.75 -13.17 15.39
C ASP A 287 7.78 -13.35 14.26
N PHE A 288 7.54 -12.70 13.11
CA PHE A 288 8.46 -12.64 11.97
C PHE A 288 8.38 -11.27 11.30
N LYS A 289 9.53 -10.81 10.79
CA LYS A 289 9.60 -9.57 10.01
C LYS A 289 9.26 -9.87 8.56
N PHE A 290 8.31 -9.13 8.04
CA PHE A 290 7.90 -9.18 6.64
C PHE A 290 7.64 -7.78 6.11
N SER A 291 7.74 -7.60 4.80
CA SER A 291 7.53 -6.32 4.11
C SER A 291 6.25 -6.41 3.27
N PRO A 292 5.11 -5.97 3.79
CA PRO A 292 3.87 -6.00 3.03
C PRO A 292 3.82 -4.86 2.00
N GLN A 293 3.16 -5.13 0.87
CA GLN A 293 2.84 -4.15 -0.16
C GLN A 293 1.35 -4.20 -0.45
N PHE A 294 0.67 -3.08 -0.28
CA PHE A 294 -0.75 -2.98 -0.57
C PHE A 294 -1.02 -3.24 -2.06
N ASN A 295 -2.02 -4.05 -2.35
CA ASN A 295 -2.45 -4.32 -3.72
C ASN A 295 -3.86 -3.80 -3.98
N GLN A 296 -4.83 -4.19 -3.16
CA GLN A 296 -6.21 -3.80 -3.37
C GLN A 296 -7.05 -3.89 -2.09
N GLN A 297 -8.03 -2.98 -1.97
CA GLN A 297 -9.18 -3.11 -1.09
C GLN A 297 -10.37 -3.59 -1.93
N LEU A 298 -11.01 -4.68 -1.51
CA LEU A 298 -12.19 -5.22 -2.16
C LEU A 298 -13.46 -4.49 -1.66
N ALA A 299 -14.56 -4.60 -2.42
CA ALA A 299 -15.82 -3.93 -2.13
C ALA A 299 -16.40 -4.26 -0.73
N ASN A 300 -16.06 -5.42 -0.17
CA ASN A 300 -16.45 -5.84 1.18
C ASN A 300 -15.50 -5.37 2.29
N GLY A 301 -14.56 -4.45 1.98
CA GLY A 301 -13.57 -3.92 2.92
C GLY A 301 -12.33 -4.80 3.12
N LYS A 302 -12.32 -6.05 2.62
CA LYS A 302 -11.13 -6.91 2.67
C LYS A 302 -9.98 -6.30 1.91
N GLN A 303 -8.78 -6.47 2.44
CA GLN A 303 -7.56 -6.01 1.79
C GLN A 303 -6.68 -7.18 1.40
N ILE A 304 -6.04 -7.05 0.26
CA ILE A 304 -5.09 -8.02 -0.25
C ILE A 304 -3.75 -7.34 -0.46
N LEU A 305 -2.72 -7.94 0.12
CA LEU A 305 -1.35 -7.46 0.06
C LEU A 305 -0.44 -8.61 -0.41
N THR A 306 0.61 -8.28 -1.12
CA THR A 306 1.76 -9.16 -1.22
C THR A 306 2.69 -8.90 -0.04
N PHE A 307 3.51 -9.87 0.33
CA PHE A 307 4.59 -9.66 1.29
C PHE A 307 5.80 -10.52 0.95
N ASP A 308 6.95 -10.06 1.35
CA ASP A 308 8.19 -10.83 1.37
C ASP A 308 8.74 -10.95 2.80
N VAL A 309 9.39 -12.08 3.10
CA VAL A 309 10.03 -12.34 4.39
C VAL A 309 11.53 -12.10 4.26
N ALA A 310 12.00 -11.03 4.86
CA ALA A 310 13.35 -10.47 4.69
C ALA A 310 14.51 -11.49 4.84
N LYS A 311 14.38 -12.52 5.69
CA LYS A 311 15.44 -13.50 5.95
C LYS A 311 15.39 -14.75 5.05
N THR A 312 14.24 -15.08 4.51
CA THR A 312 14.02 -16.33 3.78
C THR A 312 13.77 -16.11 2.31
N GLY A 313 13.49 -14.88 1.89
CA GLY A 313 13.07 -14.54 0.52
C GLY A 313 11.77 -15.22 0.11
N LYS A 314 10.98 -15.69 1.08
CA LYS A 314 9.67 -16.28 0.80
C LYS A 314 8.65 -15.19 0.57
N ASP A 315 8.00 -15.25 -0.56
CA ASP A 315 6.88 -14.41 -0.91
C ASP A 315 5.56 -15.00 -0.39
N GLY A 316 4.55 -14.14 -0.27
CA GLY A 316 3.23 -14.58 0.11
C GLY A 316 2.14 -13.54 -0.11
N ILE A 317 0.92 -13.94 0.25
CA ILE A 317 -0.29 -13.14 0.17
C ILE A 317 -0.83 -12.96 1.58
N LEU A 318 -1.03 -11.72 2.00
CA LEU A 318 -1.73 -11.38 3.23
C LEU A 318 -3.13 -10.90 2.89
N ILE A 319 -4.13 -11.54 3.49
CA ILE A 319 -5.52 -11.12 3.40
C ILE A 319 -5.92 -10.60 4.78
N ILE A 320 -6.37 -9.34 4.83
CA ILE A 320 -6.93 -8.72 6.01
C ILE A 320 -8.44 -8.67 5.84
N ASP A 321 -9.16 -9.29 6.75
CA ASP A 321 -10.61 -9.33 6.81
C ASP A 321 -11.03 -8.99 8.24
N GLU A 322 -11.31 -7.71 8.49
CA GLU A 322 -11.49 -7.17 9.83
C GLU A 322 -10.29 -7.51 10.74
N ASN A 323 -10.52 -8.29 11.80
CA ASN A 323 -9.48 -8.74 12.73
C ASN A 323 -8.81 -10.08 12.34
N ASN A 324 -9.15 -10.64 11.19
CA ASN A 324 -8.54 -11.87 10.69
C ASN A 324 -7.41 -11.54 9.69
N LEU A 325 -6.20 -11.94 10.00
CA LEU A 325 -5.03 -11.82 9.16
C LEU A 325 -4.59 -13.20 8.67
N ASN A 326 -4.80 -13.46 7.39
CA ASN A 326 -4.51 -14.76 6.77
C ASN A 326 -3.26 -14.65 5.90
N PHE A 327 -2.17 -15.25 6.33
CA PHE A 327 -0.92 -15.35 5.59
C PHE A 327 -0.93 -16.62 4.75
N LYS A 328 -0.72 -16.46 3.45
CA LYS A 328 -0.59 -17.55 2.47
C LYS A 328 0.83 -17.49 1.90
N PHE A 329 1.73 -18.30 2.44
CA PHE A 329 3.09 -18.39 1.95
C PHE A 329 3.14 -19.15 0.63
N LEU A 330 3.97 -18.71 -0.31
CA LEU A 330 4.32 -19.48 -1.50
C LEU A 330 5.51 -20.40 -1.19
N ARG A 331 5.59 -21.56 -1.89
CA ARG A 331 6.70 -22.49 -1.75
C ARG A 331 7.93 -22.04 -2.51
#